data_d1860deae504f3c6fe794bcef4c0fd74
#
_entry.id   d1860deae504f3c6fe794bcef4c0fd74
#
_cell.length_a   1.000
_cell.length_b   1.000
_cell.length_c   1.000
_cell.angle_alpha   90.00
_cell.angle_beta   90.00
_cell.angle_gamma   90.00
#
_symmetry.space_group_name_H-M   'P 1'
#
loop_
_entity.id
_entity.type
_entity.pdbx_description
1 polymer ?
#
loop_
_entity_poly.entity_id
_entity_poly.type
_entity_poly.pdbx_seq_one_letter_code
_entity_poly.pdbx_strand_id
1 'polypeptide(L)'
;MFTVQEILDIAIRLENNAEKTYLDARQHAEDAELSALLRWIAEEERHHARWFEDLKDRLSRDEDDHLKAEMSRALVEDVVQGQAFSLQAVDFRTIDTPDKMIRTFIGFEDDTIAFYEILKALISDPDILEQLETIIDEEKRHITKFRQLLAYD
;
A
#
# COMPACT_ATOMS: atom_id res chain seq x y z
N MET A 1 17.10 2.91 14.02
CA MET A 1 17.09 1.94 12.90
C MET A 1 15.89 1.04 13.08
N PHE A 2 15.13 0.84 12.02
CA PHE A 2 14.01 -0.08 12.05
C PHE A 2 14.48 -1.51 11.81
N THR A 3 13.93 -2.46 12.54
CA THR A 3 14.16 -3.88 12.26
C THR A 3 13.33 -4.30 11.04
N VAL A 4 13.70 -5.41 10.44
CA VAL A 4 12.94 -6.00 9.33
C VAL A 4 11.49 -6.24 9.75
N GLN A 5 11.29 -6.74 10.96
CA GLN A 5 9.96 -7.02 11.51
C GLN A 5 9.12 -5.75 11.60
N GLU A 6 9.73 -4.66 12.07
CA GLU A 6 9.04 -3.36 12.17
C GLU A 6 8.67 -2.83 10.79
N ILE A 7 9.55 -2.98 9.79
CA ILE A 7 9.28 -2.54 8.42
C ILE A 7 8.13 -3.35 7.81
N LEU A 8 8.12 -4.66 8.02
CA LEU A 8 7.04 -5.51 7.53
C LEU A 8 5.73 -5.21 8.25
N ASP A 9 5.76 -4.89 9.54
CA ASP A 9 4.58 -4.44 10.28
C ASP A 9 3.99 -3.17 9.67
N ILE A 10 4.84 -2.25 9.20
CA ILE A 10 4.39 -1.04 8.51
C ILE A 10 3.67 -1.43 7.22
N ALA A 11 4.26 -2.31 6.41
CA ALA A 11 3.63 -2.77 5.17
C ALA A 11 2.26 -3.41 5.42
N ILE A 12 2.17 -4.28 6.43
CA ILE A 12 0.91 -4.93 6.82
C ILE A 12 -0.14 -3.89 7.21
N ARG A 13 0.27 -2.88 7.98
CA ARG A 13 -0.63 -1.82 8.41
C ARG A 13 -1.12 -0.98 7.23
N LEU A 14 -0.21 -0.67 6.29
CA LEU A 14 -0.56 0.06 5.07
C LEU A 14 -1.66 -0.67 4.29
N GLU A 15 -1.48 -1.97 4.07
CA GLU A 15 -2.42 -2.78 3.31
C GLU A 15 -3.76 -2.92 4.04
N ASN A 16 -3.73 -3.16 5.34
CA ASN A 16 -4.97 -3.28 6.13
C ASN A 16 -5.75 -1.97 6.16
N ASN A 17 -5.06 -0.85 6.28
CA ASN A 17 -5.70 0.47 6.26
C ASN A 17 -6.25 0.81 4.88
N ALA A 18 -5.54 0.42 3.82
CA ALA A 18 -6.01 0.60 2.45
C ALA A 18 -7.29 -0.20 2.21
N GLU A 19 -7.30 -1.47 2.58
CA GLU A 19 -8.50 -2.31 2.47
C GLU A 19 -9.70 -1.66 3.15
N LYS A 20 -9.51 -1.25 4.40
CA LYS A 20 -10.57 -0.63 5.19
C LYS A 20 -11.05 0.67 4.54
N THR A 21 -10.12 1.52 4.12
CA THR A 21 -10.43 2.81 3.53
C THR A 21 -11.25 2.65 2.24
N TYR A 22 -10.86 1.71 1.38
CA TYR A 22 -11.57 1.47 0.13
C TYR A 22 -12.96 0.88 0.36
N LEU A 23 -13.11 -0.02 1.34
CA LEU A 23 -14.42 -0.56 1.70
C LEU A 23 -15.33 0.52 2.31
N ASP A 24 -14.78 1.39 3.14
CA ASP A 24 -15.54 2.53 3.70
C ASP A 24 -15.96 3.50 2.59
N ALA A 25 -15.04 3.82 1.68
CA ALA A 25 -15.31 4.70 0.55
C ALA A 25 -16.41 4.14 -0.36
N ARG A 26 -16.44 2.83 -0.52
CA ARG A 26 -17.45 2.16 -1.34
C ARG A 26 -18.87 2.45 -0.86
N GLN A 27 -19.05 2.61 0.44
CA GLN A 27 -20.37 2.94 1.01
C GLN A 27 -20.83 4.35 0.63
N HIS A 28 -19.90 5.24 0.28
CA HIS A 28 -20.17 6.61 -0.11
C HIS A 28 -20.16 6.82 -1.62
N ALA A 29 -19.82 5.78 -2.39
CA ALA A 29 -19.73 5.85 -3.84
C ALA A 29 -21.12 5.63 -4.45
N GLU A 30 -21.63 6.64 -5.17
CA GLU A 30 -22.89 6.53 -5.88
C GLU A 30 -22.76 5.85 -7.24
N ASP A 31 -21.56 5.92 -7.82
CA ASP A 31 -21.24 5.33 -9.12
C ASP A 31 -20.93 3.84 -8.94
N ALA A 32 -21.64 3.00 -9.70
CA ALA A 32 -21.47 1.55 -9.67
C ALA A 32 -20.07 1.12 -10.13
N GLU A 33 -19.49 1.81 -11.11
CA GLU A 33 -18.14 1.51 -11.60
C GLU A 33 -17.10 1.76 -10.52
N LEU A 34 -17.18 2.91 -9.86
CA LEU A 34 -16.26 3.23 -8.76
C LEU A 34 -16.44 2.25 -7.61
N SER A 35 -17.67 1.92 -7.25
CA SER A 35 -17.95 0.96 -6.18
C SER A 35 -17.35 -0.42 -6.48
N ALA A 36 -17.49 -0.90 -7.72
CA ALA A 36 -16.93 -2.19 -8.13
C ALA A 36 -15.40 -2.16 -8.11
N LEU A 37 -14.80 -1.07 -8.57
CA LEU A 37 -13.36 -0.90 -8.56
C LEU A 37 -12.80 -0.90 -7.13
N LEU A 38 -13.45 -0.17 -6.23
CA LEU A 38 -13.01 -0.09 -4.83
C LEU A 38 -13.07 -1.46 -4.16
N ARG A 39 -14.09 -2.25 -4.44
CA ARG A 39 -14.21 -3.61 -3.92
C ARG A 39 -13.07 -4.49 -4.42
N TRP A 40 -12.77 -4.43 -5.72
CA TRP A 40 -11.71 -5.23 -6.33
C TRP A 40 -10.34 -4.86 -5.75
N ILE A 41 -10.06 -3.56 -5.64
CA ILE A 41 -8.80 -3.09 -5.06
C ILE A 41 -8.68 -3.53 -3.59
N ALA A 42 -9.76 -3.41 -2.82
CA ALA A 42 -9.74 -3.82 -1.41
C ALA A 42 -9.40 -5.30 -1.26
N GLU A 43 -9.91 -6.15 -2.15
CA GLU A 43 -9.56 -7.58 -2.14
C GLU A 43 -8.08 -7.81 -2.45
N GLU A 44 -7.52 -7.06 -3.40
CA GLU A 44 -6.09 -7.14 -3.70
C GLU A 44 -5.22 -6.69 -2.53
N GLU A 45 -5.62 -5.60 -1.88
CA GLU A 45 -4.88 -5.10 -0.71
C GLU A 45 -4.89 -6.13 0.43
N ARG A 46 -5.98 -6.85 0.60
CA ARG A 46 -6.06 -7.93 1.59
C ARG A 46 -5.10 -9.06 1.26
N HIS A 47 -4.97 -9.43 -0.01
CA HIS A 47 -4.01 -10.45 -0.45
C HIS A 47 -2.57 -9.99 -0.22
N HIS A 48 -2.27 -8.72 -0.47
CA HIS A 48 -0.96 -8.15 -0.20
C HIS A 48 -0.63 -8.21 1.30
N ALA A 49 -1.59 -7.86 2.17
CA ALA A 49 -1.39 -7.93 3.61
C ALA A 49 -1.01 -9.34 4.05
N ARG A 50 -1.70 -10.35 3.53
CA ARG A 50 -1.40 -11.75 3.84
C ARG A 50 -0.01 -12.15 3.38
N TRP A 51 0.39 -11.70 2.20
CA TRP A 51 1.73 -11.99 1.69
C TRP A 51 2.80 -11.41 2.63
N PHE A 52 2.63 -10.18 3.10
CA PHE A 52 3.56 -9.58 4.05
C PHE A 52 3.55 -10.30 5.41
N GLU A 53 2.39 -10.74 5.88
CA GLU A 53 2.29 -11.51 7.12
C GLU A 53 3.05 -12.84 7.01
N ASP A 54 2.88 -13.54 5.90
CA ASP A 54 3.59 -14.81 5.63
C ASP A 54 5.09 -14.57 5.52
N LEU A 55 5.49 -13.50 4.87
CA LEU A 55 6.90 -13.14 4.75
C LEU A 55 7.51 -12.85 6.12
N LYS A 56 6.79 -12.09 6.95
CA LYS A 56 7.21 -11.78 8.31
C LYS A 56 7.43 -13.05 9.12
N ASP A 57 6.50 -14.00 9.04
CA ASP A 57 6.61 -15.28 9.75
C ASP A 57 7.80 -16.10 9.25
N ARG A 58 8.04 -16.14 7.95
CA ARG A 58 9.18 -16.85 7.38
C ARG A 58 10.52 -16.25 7.86
N LEU A 59 10.63 -14.94 7.83
CA LEU A 59 11.86 -14.26 8.20
C LEU A 59 12.12 -14.28 9.70
N SER A 60 11.09 -14.37 10.53
CA SER A 60 11.27 -14.52 11.98
C SER A 60 11.78 -15.89 12.38
N ARG A 61 11.57 -16.92 11.54
CA ARG A 61 12.07 -18.29 11.78
C ARG A 61 13.48 -18.49 11.23
N ASP A 62 13.90 -17.65 10.31
CA ASP A 62 15.21 -17.74 9.67
C ASP A 62 16.10 -16.67 10.28
N GLU A 63 17.07 -17.10 11.12
CA GLU A 63 18.00 -16.20 11.79
C GLU A 63 19.04 -15.60 10.82
N ASP A 64 19.14 -16.16 9.61
CA ASP A 64 19.98 -15.60 8.56
C ASP A 64 19.24 -14.46 7.87
N ASP A 65 19.65 -13.24 8.18
CA ASP A 65 19.08 -12.01 7.65
C ASP A 65 19.17 -11.95 6.13
N HIS A 66 18.12 -12.36 5.45
CA HIS A 66 17.95 -12.09 4.03
C HIS A 66 17.59 -10.61 3.78
N LEU A 67 17.38 -9.86 4.84
CA LEU A 67 17.11 -8.43 4.82
C LEU A 67 18.19 -7.71 5.60
N LYS A 68 19.01 -6.93 4.89
CA LYS A 68 19.96 -6.05 5.54
C LYS A 68 19.32 -4.69 5.73
N ALA A 69 18.81 -4.45 6.93
CA ALA A 69 18.21 -3.17 7.28
C ALA A 69 19.30 -2.13 7.55
N GLU A 70 20.11 -1.81 6.54
CA GLU A 70 21.16 -0.77 6.65
C GLU A 70 20.70 0.58 6.10
N MET A 71 19.40 0.85 6.08
CA MET A 71 18.92 2.16 5.64
C MET A 71 19.04 3.18 6.75
N SER A 72 19.40 4.40 6.38
CA SER A 72 19.40 5.47 7.35
C SER A 72 17.99 5.64 7.91
N ARG A 73 17.92 5.75 9.23
CA ARG A 73 16.66 5.95 9.94
C ARG A 73 15.86 7.14 9.37
N ALA A 74 16.57 8.21 8.99
CA ALA A 74 15.96 9.41 8.44
C ALA A 74 15.19 9.13 7.14
N LEU A 75 15.76 8.31 6.25
CA LEU A 75 15.10 7.97 4.97
C LEU A 75 13.82 7.17 5.20
N VAL A 76 13.89 6.17 6.08
CA VAL A 76 12.72 5.35 6.41
C VAL A 76 11.67 6.19 7.14
N GLU A 77 12.08 7.05 8.07
CA GLU A 77 11.16 7.91 8.79
C GLU A 77 10.43 8.88 7.86
N ASP A 78 11.11 9.45 6.89
CA ASP A 78 10.49 10.37 5.92
C ASP A 78 9.37 9.67 5.14
N VAL A 79 9.62 8.46 4.67
CA VAL A 79 8.62 7.69 3.93
C VAL A 79 7.48 7.27 4.85
N VAL A 80 7.81 6.78 6.04
CA VAL A 80 6.81 6.33 7.02
C VAL A 80 5.92 7.49 7.48
N GLN A 81 6.47 8.68 7.68
CA GLN A 81 5.69 9.85 8.06
C GLN A 81 4.75 10.27 6.94
N GLY A 82 5.23 10.26 5.69
CA GLY A 82 4.38 10.50 4.53
C GLY A 82 3.25 9.50 4.45
N GLN A 83 3.55 8.23 4.65
CA GLN A 83 2.56 7.15 4.66
C GLN A 83 1.57 7.30 5.82
N ALA A 84 2.07 7.58 7.03
CA ALA A 84 1.21 7.76 8.19
C ALA A 84 0.24 8.92 7.98
N PHE A 85 0.68 9.98 7.30
CA PHE A 85 -0.17 11.11 6.95
C PHE A 85 -1.22 10.71 5.92
N SER A 86 -0.83 9.98 4.88
CA SER A 86 -1.75 9.50 3.83
C SER A 86 -2.78 8.52 4.36
N LEU A 87 -2.40 7.75 5.40
CA LEU A 87 -3.25 6.71 6.00
C LEU A 87 -4.10 7.22 7.13
N GLN A 88 -3.97 8.47 7.52
CA GLN A 88 -4.90 9.04 8.48
C GLN A 88 -6.29 8.96 7.88
N ALA A 89 -7.25 8.58 8.71
CA ALA A 89 -8.60 8.31 8.27
C ALA A 89 -9.09 9.39 7.34
N VAL A 90 -9.44 9.00 6.12
CA VAL A 90 -10.01 9.91 5.14
C VAL A 90 -11.34 10.40 5.70
N ASP A 91 -11.46 11.71 5.86
CA ASP A 91 -12.72 12.29 6.30
C ASP A 91 -13.59 12.52 5.08
N PHE A 92 -14.50 11.59 4.83
CA PHE A 92 -15.42 11.65 3.68
C PHE A 92 -16.33 12.88 3.72
N ARG A 93 -16.46 13.53 4.87
CA ARG A 93 -17.24 14.78 4.98
C ARG A 93 -16.55 15.95 4.30
N THR A 94 -15.22 15.91 4.18
CA THR A 94 -14.44 16.95 3.49
C THR A 94 -14.24 16.67 2.02
N ILE A 95 -14.53 15.44 1.59
CA ILE A 95 -14.42 15.03 0.19
C ILE A 95 -15.81 15.13 -0.43
N ASP A 96 -16.05 16.21 -1.16
CA ASP A 96 -17.36 16.53 -1.71
C ASP A 96 -17.55 16.08 -3.17
N THR A 97 -16.50 15.59 -3.82
CA THR A 97 -16.57 15.14 -5.21
C THR A 97 -15.88 13.78 -5.39
N PRO A 98 -16.38 12.93 -6.33
CA PRO A 98 -15.70 11.68 -6.68
C PRO A 98 -14.25 11.91 -7.15
N ASP A 99 -13.98 12.98 -7.87
CA ASP A 99 -12.65 13.32 -8.36
C ASP A 99 -11.66 13.51 -7.22
N LYS A 100 -12.05 14.25 -6.19
CA LYS A 100 -11.19 14.46 -5.02
C LYS A 100 -10.90 13.15 -4.30
N MET A 101 -11.89 12.29 -4.19
CA MET A 101 -11.74 10.97 -3.60
C MET A 101 -10.73 10.14 -4.39
N ILE A 102 -10.89 10.07 -5.71
CA ILE A 102 -10.01 9.30 -6.59
C ILE A 102 -8.58 9.83 -6.51
N ARG A 103 -8.40 11.16 -6.54
CA ARG A 103 -7.07 11.78 -6.43
C ARG A 103 -6.40 11.49 -5.10
N THR A 104 -7.19 11.45 -4.02
CA THR A 104 -6.69 11.07 -2.70
C THR A 104 -6.18 9.63 -2.70
N PHE A 105 -6.91 8.71 -3.33
CA PHE A 105 -6.51 7.29 -3.43
C PHE A 105 -5.28 7.12 -4.31
N ILE A 106 -5.16 7.87 -5.40
CA ILE A 106 -3.93 7.86 -6.23
C ILE A 106 -2.74 8.27 -5.37
N GLY A 107 -2.89 9.29 -4.52
CA GLY A 107 -1.84 9.69 -3.58
C GLY A 107 -1.44 8.57 -2.63
N PHE A 108 -2.40 7.84 -2.09
CA PHE A 108 -2.13 6.68 -1.22
C PHE A 108 -1.32 5.61 -1.96
N GLU A 109 -1.72 5.31 -3.19
CA GLU A 109 -1.04 4.29 -3.98
C GLU A 109 0.38 4.72 -4.34
N ASP A 110 0.58 5.98 -4.70
CA ASP A 110 1.92 6.53 -4.99
C ASP A 110 2.83 6.42 -3.77
N ASP A 111 2.33 6.76 -2.58
CA ASP A 111 3.09 6.66 -1.34
C ASP A 111 3.44 5.20 -1.01
N THR A 112 2.50 4.31 -1.21
CA THR A 112 2.69 2.87 -0.99
C THR A 112 3.77 2.31 -1.91
N ILE A 113 3.72 2.67 -3.20
CA ILE A 113 4.73 2.26 -4.17
C ILE A 113 6.11 2.78 -3.77
N ALA A 114 6.21 4.05 -3.34
CA ALA A 114 7.47 4.62 -2.89
C ALA A 114 8.06 3.84 -1.72
N PHE A 115 7.21 3.45 -0.76
CA PHE A 115 7.64 2.64 0.38
C PHE A 115 8.12 1.26 -0.07
N TYR A 116 7.42 0.61 -0.99
CA TYR A 116 7.80 -0.73 -1.46
C TYR A 116 9.07 -0.70 -2.31
N GLU A 117 9.32 0.38 -3.05
CA GLU A 117 10.59 0.53 -3.76
C GLU A 117 11.77 0.62 -2.78
N ILE A 118 11.57 1.25 -1.63
CA ILE A 118 12.58 1.28 -0.57
C ILE A 118 12.75 -0.11 0.05
N LEU A 119 11.65 -0.78 0.36
CA LEU A 119 11.67 -2.14 0.91
C LEU A 119 12.40 -3.09 -0.04
N LYS A 120 12.20 -2.95 -1.33
CA LYS A 120 12.87 -3.73 -2.36
C LYS A 120 14.39 -3.63 -2.27
N ALA A 121 14.92 -2.47 -1.93
CA ALA A 121 16.35 -2.27 -1.78
C ALA A 121 16.95 -3.02 -0.58
N LEU A 122 16.11 -3.43 0.37
CA LEU A 122 16.53 -4.17 1.57
C LEU A 122 16.50 -5.68 1.39
N ILE A 123 15.92 -6.16 0.30
CA ILE A 123 15.71 -7.60 0.08
C ILE A 123 16.76 -8.11 -0.90
N SER A 124 17.43 -9.21 -0.53
CA SER A 124 18.43 -9.84 -1.38
C SER A 124 17.94 -11.16 -2.01
N ASP A 125 16.86 -11.75 -1.49
CA ASP A 125 16.32 -13.00 -2.02
C ASP A 125 15.60 -12.75 -3.33
N PRO A 126 16.04 -13.39 -4.46
CA PRO A 126 15.43 -13.14 -5.77
C PRO A 126 13.95 -13.51 -5.86
N ASP A 127 13.52 -14.56 -5.16
CA ASP A 127 12.11 -14.99 -5.20
C ASP A 127 11.21 -13.98 -4.48
N ILE A 128 11.67 -13.47 -3.35
CA ILE A 128 10.93 -12.44 -2.61
C ILE A 128 10.88 -11.15 -3.42
N LEU A 129 12.00 -10.77 -4.05
CA LEU A 129 12.06 -9.59 -4.92
C LEU A 129 11.07 -9.69 -6.07
N GLU A 130 10.99 -10.84 -6.72
CA GLU A 130 10.07 -11.05 -7.84
C GLU A 130 8.61 -10.87 -7.39
N GLN A 131 8.26 -11.42 -6.23
CA GLN A 131 6.91 -11.31 -5.67
C GLN A 131 6.58 -9.87 -5.27
N LEU A 132 7.55 -9.16 -4.68
CA LEU A 132 7.37 -7.76 -4.32
C LEU A 132 7.20 -6.88 -5.57
N GLU A 133 7.95 -7.16 -6.63
CA GLU A 133 7.78 -6.49 -7.93
C GLU A 133 6.37 -6.68 -8.48
N THR A 134 5.82 -7.89 -8.34
CA THR A 134 4.44 -8.18 -8.75
C THR A 134 3.45 -7.31 -7.97
N ILE A 135 3.64 -7.19 -6.65
CA ILE A 135 2.79 -6.35 -5.81
C ILE A 135 2.88 -4.88 -6.25
N ILE A 136 4.09 -4.39 -6.49
CA ILE A 136 4.30 -3.01 -6.96
C ILE A 136 3.58 -2.77 -8.29
N ASP A 137 3.65 -3.72 -9.22
CA ASP A 137 2.96 -3.63 -10.51
C ASP A 137 1.45 -3.61 -10.33
N GLU A 138 0.92 -4.37 -9.37
CA GLU A 138 -0.50 -4.36 -9.05
C GLU A 138 -0.93 -3.01 -8.48
N GLU A 139 -0.12 -2.41 -7.59
CA GLU A 139 -0.39 -1.06 -7.07
C GLU A 139 -0.39 -0.01 -8.19
N LYS A 140 0.54 -0.11 -9.14
CA LYS A 140 0.57 0.77 -10.32
C LYS A 140 -0.68 0.60 -11.17
N ARG A 141 -1.20 -0.62 -11.26
CA ARG A 141 -2.43 -0.91 -11.99
C ARG A 141 -3.64 -0.26 -11.32
N HIS A 142 -3.66 -0.21 -9.99
CA HIS A 142 -4.71 0.51 -9.25
C HIS A 142 -4.73 1.98 -9.65
N ILE A 143 -3.56 2.62 -9.73
CA ILE A 143 -3.46 4.02 -10.16
C ILE A 143 -3.99 4.20 -11.58
N THR A 144 -3.62 3.32 -12.49
CA THR A 144 -4.10 3.35 -13.87
C THR A 144 -5.63 3.28 -13.93
N LYS A 145 -6.21 2.38 -13.15
CA LYS A 145 -7.66 2.23 -13.08
C LYS A 145 -8.34 3.47 -12.51
N PHE A 146 -7.79 4.05 -11.47
CA PHE A 146 -8.31 5.30 -10.91
C PHE A 146 -8.25 6.44 -11.93
N ARG A 147 -7.13 6.57 -12.65
CA ARG A 147 -6.97 7.61 -13.68
C ARG A 147 -7.97 7.46 -14.81
N GLN A 148 -8.30 6.23 -15.19
CA GLN A 148 -9.29 5.97 -16.22
C GLN A 148 -10.68 6.51 -15.81
N LEU A 149 -11.02 6.44 -14.55
CA LEU A 149 -12.28 7.01 -14.06
C LEU A 149 -12.27 8.54 -14.12
N LEU A 150 -11.13 9.17 -13.86
CA LEU A 150 -11.00 10.62 -14.00
C LEU A 150 -11.15 11.10 -15.44
N ALA A 151 -10.77 10.29 -16.40
CA ALA A 151 -10.81 10.65 -17.82
C ALA A 151 -12.22 10.73 -18.39
N TYR A 152 -13.23 10.27 -17.66
CA TYR A 152 -14.62 10.26 -18.11
C TYR A 152 -15.44 11.43 -17.59
N ASP A 153 -14.81 12.35 -16.87
CA ASP A 153 -15.50 13.53 -16.34
C ASP A 153 -15.58 14.67 -17.36
#